data_821c7b45690838bc086ed39a65ec4d93
#
_entry.id   821c7b45690838bc086ed39a65ec4d93
#
_cell.length_a   1.000
_cell.length_b   1.000
_cell.length_c   1.000
_cell.angle_alpha   90.00
_cell.angle_beta   90.00
_cell.angle_gamma   90.00
#
_symmetry.space_group_name_H-M   'P 1'
#
loop_
_entity.id
_entity.type
_entity.pdbx_description
1 polymer ?
#
loop_
_entity_poly.entity_id
_entity_poly.type
_entity_poly.pdbx_seq_one_letter_code
_entity_poly.pdbx_strand_id
1 'polypeptide(L)'
;MLLASYLSPVSAQEKPEIKWGGAVRFNYNYSDWKEGNKKRGGDLGFDVFRLNVLGGYKNIMLDAEYRLYATSSGGGMLKHGWVGYRFDNQHQVQLGLTAVPFGIMPYTANSYFFNINYYLGLEDDADMGIKYLYTGKHWDMALAFFKNADVLDFSEGAEPSPNRYAYDIGGRNKETNQGNIRVAYRYGNLWKQEAGASAMLGGLYNLDTKRMGSHAALAVHYLNSYKNWDFKAQYTLYRINARNKANEKHQSPVVGAYGSSYEIASKADTYTASLAYTFLVDKGILDHIRVYNDFSFMHKYEKGFNDSYMNVTGCSLKMGPVYTYIDYALGKNQAWLGTDWNGAFAAGMPSAEWNARLNINIGYYF
;
A
#
# COMPACT_ATOMS: atom_id res chain seq x y z
N MET A 1 7.29 0.81 -12.52
CA MET A 1 6.82 1.67 -13.62
C MET A 1 5.79 2.61 -13.03
N LEU A 2 6.21 3.84 -12.72
CA LEU A 2 5.30 4.92 -12.37
C LEU A 2 4.38 5.11 -13.59
N LEU A 3 3.12 4.72 -13.48
CA LEU A 3 2.06 5.36 -14.24
C LEU A 3 2.02 6.80 -13.69
N ALA A 4 2.98 7.63 -14.17
CA ALA A 4 2.77 9.05 -14.16
C ALA A 4 1.47 9.21 -14.93
N SER A 5 0.40 9.60 -14.24
CA SER A 5 -0.78 10.15 -14.86
C SER A 5 -0.25 11.31 -15.72
N TYR A 6 -0.11 11.08 -17.01
CA TYR A 6 0.15 12.15 -17.96
C TYR A 6 -1.04 13.10 -17.85
N LEU A 7 -0.83 14.16 -17.11
CA LEU A 7 -1.72 15.31 -17.08
C LEU A 7 -1.61 15.94 -18.46
N SER A 8 -2.43 15.48 -19.40
CA SER A 8 -2.59 16.18 -20.67
C SER A 8 -3.03 17.62 -20.38
N PRO A 9 -2.52 18.62 -21.10
CA PRO A 9 -2.97 19.99 -20.93
C PRO A 9 -4.49 20.05 -21.06
N VAL A 10 -5.12 20.84 -20.21
CA VAL A 10 -6.56 21.09 -20.22
C VAL A 10 -6.91 21.79 -21.54
N SER A 11 -7.20 21.01 -22.58
CA SER A 11 -8.04 21.48 -23.68
C SER A 11 -9.49 21.35 -23.19
N ALA A 12 -10.26 22.41 -23.34
CA ALA A 12 -11.68 22.40 -22.96
C ALA A 12 -12.43 21.34 -23.77
N GLN A 13 -12.53 20.14 -23.21
CA GLN A 13 -13.16 19.00 -23.86
C GLN A 13 -14.68 19.19 -23.79
N GLU A 14 -15.32 19.42 -24.93
CA GLU A 14 -16.75 19.70 -25.01
C GLU A 14 -17.64 18.48 -24.71
N LYS A 15 -17.08 17.26 -24.78
CA LYS A 15 -17.81 15.99 -24.51
C LYS A 15 -17.11 15.19 -23.41
N PRO A 16 -17.86 14.46 -22.58
CA PRO A 16 -17.27 13.52 -21.63
C PRO A 16 -16.40 12.47 -22.33
N GLU A 17 -15.21 12.24 -21.82
CA GLU A 17 -14.34 11.15 -22.25
C GLU A 17 -14.25 10.10 -21.15
N ILE A 18 -14.34 8.82 -21.51
CA ILE A 18 -14.15 7.69 -20.59
C ILE A 18 -13.11 6.77 -21.22
N LYS A 19 -12.05 6.47 -20.45
CA LYS A 19 -11.00 5.50 -20.80
C LYS A 19 -11.12 4.30 -19.88
N TRP A 20 -11.07 3.12 -20.48
CA TRP A 20 -11.06 1.85 -19.79
C TRP A 20 -9.67 1.25 -19.85
N GLY A 21 -9.31 0.54 -18.81
CA GLY A 21 -8.09 -0.22 -18.75
C GLY A 21 -8.22 -1.32 -17.71
N GLY A 22 -7.22 -2.17 -17.62
CA GLY A 22 -7.29 -3.24 -16.63
C GLY A 22 -6.08 -4.15 -16.66
N ALA A 23 -6.20 -5.29 -15.96
CA ALA A 23 -5.19 -6.34 -15.99
C ALA A 23 -5.78 -7.69 -15.61
N VAL A 24 -5.16 -8.75 -16.13
CA VAL A 24 -5.32 -10.12 -15.62
C VAL A 24 -3.97 -10.59 -15.15
N ARG A 25 -3.89 -11.12 -13.91
CA ARG A 25 -2.63 -11.56 -13.33
C ARG A 25 -2.72 -12.96 -12.75
N PHE A 26 -1.59 -13.65 -12.79
CA PHE A 26 -1.39 -15.00 -12.26
C PHE A 26 -0.14 -15.03 -11.38
N ASN A 27 -0.17 -15.84 -10.32
CA ASN A 27 0.93 -16.02 -9.40
C ASN A 27 1.37 -17.48 -9.33
N TYR A 28 2.67 -17.74 -9.47
CA TYR A 28 3.31 -18.96 -8.98
C TYR A 28 3.99 -18.65 -7.66
N ASN A 29 3.75 -19.49 -6.64
CA ASN A 29 4.32 -19.35 -5.30
C ASN A 29 4.94 -20.65 -4.82
N TYR A 30 6.18 -20.57 -4.35
CA TYR A 30 6.86 -21.64 -3.62
C TYR A 30 7.31 -21.10 -2.26
N SER A 31 6.80 -21.69 -1.16
CA SER A 31 7.07 -21.24 0.22
C SER A 31 7.73 -22.35 1.03
N ASP A 32 8.88 -22.08 1.63
CA ASP A 32 9.68 -23.07 2.35
C ASP A 32 9.04 -23.58 3.65
N TRP A 33 8.19 -22.78 4.29
CA TRP A 33 7.49 -23.14 5.53
C TRP A 33 6.16 -23.87 5.31
N LYS A 34 5.69 -24.02 4.07
CA LYS A 34 4.44 -24.69 3.74
C LYS A 34 4.71 -26.09 3.17
N GLU A 35 4.69 -27.12 4.02
CA GLU A 35 5.02 -28.49 3.63
C GLU A 35 4.23 -29.00 2.41
N GLY A 36 2.93 -28.74 2.35
CA GLY A 36 2.08 -29.13 1.22
C GLY A 36 2.48 -28.44 -0.09
N ASN A 37 2.84 -27.15 -0.02
CA ASN A 37 3.32 -26.39 -1.18
C ASN A 37 4.69 -26.89 -1.67
N LYS A 38 5.62 -27.17 -0.74
CA LYS A 38 6.93 -27.77 -1.04
C LYS A 38 6.78 -29.12 -1.75
N LYS A 39 5.92 -30.00 -1.21
CA LYS A 39 5.70 -31.34 -1.79
C LYS A 39 5.12 -31.31 -3.20
N ARG A 40 4.34 -30.28 -3.55
CA ARG A 40 3.83 -30.07 -4.91
C ARG A 40 4.78 -29.33 -5.83
N GLY A 41 5.88 -28.81 -5.35
CA GLY A 41 6.83 -28.00 -6.12
C GLY A 41 6.29 -26.58 -6.39
N GLY A 42 5.52 -26.01 -5.46
CA GLY A 42 4.84 -24.72 -5.60
C GLY A 42 3.42 -24.84 -6.13
N ASP A 43 2.73 -23.71 -6.18
CA ASP A 43 1.35 -23.62 -6.68
C ASP A 43 1.20 -22.44 -7.64
N LEU A 44 0.51 -22.68 -8.78
CA LEU A 44 0.12 -21.64 -9.73
C LEU A 44 -1.36 -21.29 -9.52
N GLY A 45 -1.66 -20.02 -9.38
CA GLY A 45 -3.01 -19.56 -9.14
C GLY A 45 -3.37 -18.26 -9.86
N PHE A 46 -4.66 -18.00 -9.95
CA PHE A 46 -5.20 -16.71 -10.32
C PHE A 46 -4.88 -15.69 -9.23
N ASP A 47 -4.36 -14.52 -9.63
CA ASP A 47 -4.07 -13.42 -8.70
C ASP A 47 -5.25 -12.43 -8.68
N VAL A 48 -5.43 -11.67 -9.77
CA VAL A 48 -6.46 -10.64 -9.82
C VAL A 48 -6.91 -10.35 -11.26
N PHE A 49 -8.19 -10.08 -11.42
CA PHE A 49 -8.73 -9.31 -12.53
C PHE A 49 -8.98 -7.87 -12.07
N ARG A 50 -8.47 -6.90 -12.81
CA ARG A 50 -8.56 -5.48 -12.48
C ARG A 50 -9.26 -4.73 -13.61
N LEU A 51 -10.15 -3.81 -13.24
CA LEU A 51 -10.80 -2.88 -14.15
C LEU A 51 -10.55 -1.46 -13.68
N ASN A 52 -10.07 -0.61 -14.59
CA ASN A 52 -9.82 0.81 -14.35
C ASN A 52 -10.75 1.65 -15.20
N VAL A 53 -11.26 2.75 -14.65
CA VAL A 53 -12.09 3.73 -15.35
C VAL A 53 -11.53 5.12 -15.07
N LEU A 54 -11.14 5.83 -16.12
CA LEU A 54 -10.75 7.23 -16.06
C LEU A 54 -11.78 8.05 -16.82
N GLY A 55 -12.35 9.07 -16.18
CA GLY A 55 -13.32 9.97 -16.80
C GLY A 55 -12.85 11.41 -16.77
N GLY A 56 -13.17 12.17 -17.82
CA GLY A 56 -12.89 13.59 -17.90
C GLY A 56 -14.04 14.35 -18.59
N TYR A 57 -14.44 15.48 -18.00
CA TYR A 57 -15.34 16.45 -18.61
C TYR A 57 -14.97 17.85 -18.12
N LYS A 58 -14.43 18.68 -19.02
CA LYS A 58 -13.85 19.97 -18.62
C LYS A 58 -12.84 19.78 -17.48
N ASN A 59 -13.07 20.40 -16.34
CA ASN A 59 -12.21 20.29 -15.15
C ASN A 59 -12.65 19.20 -14.17
N ILE A 60 -13.76 18.49 -14.45
CA ILE A 60 -14.24 17.37 -13.63
C ILE A 60 -13.50 16.10 -14.04
N MET A 61 -13.06 15.32 -13.06
CA MET A 61 -12.35 14.08 -13.25
C MET A 61 -13.01 12.95 -12.46
N LEU A 62 -12.92 11.75 -12.99
CA LEU A 62 -13.25 10.49 -12.34
C LEU A 62 -12.04 9.58 -12.45
N ASP A 63 -11.70 8.89 -11.36
CA ASP A 63 -10.73 7.78 -11.38
C ASP A 63 -11.22 6.69 -10.42
N ALA A 64 -11.37 5.48 -10.95
CA ALA A 64 -11.82 4.33 -10.19
C ALA A 64 -11.09 3.06 -10.63
N GLU A 65 -10.75 2.21 -9.66
CA GLU A 65 -10.15 0.90 -9.88
C GLU A 65 -10.89 -0.16 -9.07
N TYR A 66 -11.49 -1.12 -9.75
CA TYR A 66 -12.12 -2.29 -9.14
C TYR A 66 -11.24 -3.53 -9.34
N ARG A 67 -11.08 -4.33 -8.29
CA ARG A 67 -10.31 -5.57 -8.30
C ARG A 67 -11.17 -6.76 -7.91
N LEU A 68 -11.04 -7.83 -8.68
CA LEU A 68 -11.69 -9.12 -8.39
C LEU A 68 -10.59 -10.15 -8.12
N TYR A 69 -10.47 -10.57 -6.88
CA TYR A 69 -9.62 -11.65 -6.40
C TYR A 69 -10.42 -12.96 -6.28
N ALA A 70 -9.73 -14.07 -6.00
CA ALA A 70 -10.42 -15.29 -5.57
C ALA A 70 -11.23 -15.02 -4.29
N THR A 71 -12.37 -15.71 -4.10
CA THR A 71 -13.24 -15.53 -2.93
C THR A 71 -12.48 -15.74 -1.61
N SER A 72 -11.53 -16.69 -1.58
CA SER A 72 -10.64 -16.93 -0.44
C SER A 72 -9.68 -15.78 -0.12
N SER A 73 -9.57 -14.79 -1.02
CA SER A 73 -8.71 -13.59 -0.88
C SER A 73 -9.56 -12.31 -0.94
N GLY A 74 -10.79 -12.35 -0.44
CA GLY A 74 -11.68 -11.22 -0.32
C GLY A 74 -12.65 -11.00 -1.49
N GLY A 75 -12.48 -11.66 -2.63
CA GLY A 75 -13.38 -11.50 -3.78
C GLY A 75 -13.27 -10.14 -4.45
N GLY A 76 -14.42 -9.48 -4.67
CA GLY A 76 -14.49 -8.17 -5.33
C GLY A 76 -14.36 -7.01 -4.37
N MET A 77 -13.55 -5.99 -4.74
CA MET A 77 -13.34 -4.80 -3.92
C MET A 77 -12.96 -3.58 -4.76
N LEU A 78 -13.33 -2.41 -4.31
CA LEU A 78 -12.91 -1.13 -4.89
C LEU A 78 -11.56 -0.75 -4.27
N LYS A 79 -10.53 -0.56 -5.10
CA LYS A 79 -9.23 -0.07 -4.61
C LYS A 79 -9.28 1.44 -4.33
N HIS A 80 -9.84 2.18 -5.25
CA HIS A 80 -10.15 3.60 -5.14
C HIS A 80 -11.30 3.96 -6.07
N GLY A 81 -11.98 5.06 -5.77
CA GLY A 81 -13.06 5.60 -6.60
C GLY A 81 -13.41 6.99 -6.13
N TRP A 82 -13.02 8.02 -6.90
CA TRP A 82 -13.23 9.41 -6.54
C TRP A 82 -13.63 10.26 -7.74
N VAL A 83 -14.34 11.32 -7.45
CA VAL A 83 -14.62 12.42 -8.38
C VAL A 83 -13.77 13.62 -7.95
N GLY A 84 -13.17 14.32 -8.89
CA GLY A 84 -12.33 15.47 -8.60
C GLY A 84 -12.62 16.67 -9.48
N TYR A 85 -12.11 17.81 -9.04
CA TYR A 85 -12.13 19.05 -9.79
C TYR A 85 -10.73 19.65 -9.85
N ARG A 86 -10.28 20.00 -11.05
CA ARG A 86 -8.99 20.65 -11.29
C ARG A 86 -9.23 22.14 -11.48
N PHE A 87 -8.73 22.96 -10.56
CA PHE A 87 -8.85 24.41 -10.64
C PHE A 87 -7.92 24.99 -11.70
N ASP A 88 -6.71 24.46 -11.76
CA ASP A 88 -5.64 24.78 -12.71
C ASP A 88 -4.64 23.60 -12.83
N ASN A 89 -3.46 23.85 -13.43
CA ASN A 89 -2.45 22.82 -13.60
C ASN A 89 -1.73 22.38 -12.30
N GLN A 90 -1.97 23.09 -11.20
CA GLN A 90 -1.28 22.84 -9.92
C GLN A 90 -2.27 22.42 -8.81
N HIS A 91 -3.52 22.81 -8.89
CA HIS A 91 -4.50 22.68 -7.80
C HIS A 91 -5.64 21.75 -8.17
N GLN A 92 -5.90 20.77 -7.34
CA GLN A 92 -6.93 19.77 -7.52
C GLN A 92 -7.58 19.41 -6.20
N VAL A 93 -8.87 19.12 -6.22
CA VAL A 93 -9.60 18.50 -5.11
C VAL A 93 -10.15 17.15 -5.56
N GLN A 94 -10.17 16.16 -4.67
CA GLN A 94 -10.75 14.82 -4.87
C GLN A 94 -11.72 14.54 -3.74
N LEU A 95 -12.87 13.91 -4.05
CA LEU A 95 -13.91 13.50 -3.11
C LEU A 95 -14.28 12.03 -3.39
N GLY A 96 -14.27 11.20 -2.37
CA GLY A 96 -14.59 9.78 -2.46
C GLY A 96 -13.55 8.90 -1.80
N LEU A 97 -13.44 7.66 -2.27
CA LEU A 97 -12.39 6.72 -1.85
C LEU A 97 -11.08 7.11 -2.54
N THR A 98 -10.24 7.87 -1.85
CA THR A 98 -9.02 8.44 -2.43
C THR A 98 -7.79 8.08 -1.61
N ALA A 99 -6.65 7.89 -2.30
CA ALA A 99 -5.41 7.46 -1.66
C ALA A 99 -5.00 8.38 -0.50
N VAL A 100 -4.68 7.77 0.64
CA VAL A 100 -4.20 8.45 1.84
C VAL A 100 -2.81 9.04 1.56
N PRO A 101 -2.61 10.37 1.68
CA PRO A 101 -1.35 11.01 1.38
C PRO A 101 -0.37 10.84 2.55
N PHE A 102 0.40 9.76 2.52
CA PHE A 102 1.36 9.43 3.57
C PHE A 102 2.63 8.79 2.99
N GLY A 103 3.80 9.20 3.44
CA GLY A 103 5.09 8.67 3.04
C GLY A 103 5.41 8.84 1.54
N ILE A 104 6.11 7.85 1.00
CA ILE A 104 6.43 7.77 -0.43
C ILE A 104 5.18 7.30 -1.19
N MET A 105 4.75 8.09 -2.15
CA MET A 105 3.59 7.78 -2.99
C MET A 105 4.02 7.26 -4.37
N PRO A 106 3.35 6.24 -4.95
CA PRO A 106 2.30 5.44 -4.32
C PRO A 106 2.84 4.43 -3.30
N TYR A 107 4.11 3.97 -3.41
CA TYR A 107 4.76 3.03 -2.50
C TYR A 107 6.29 3.05 -2.63
N THR A 108 6.96 2.55 -1.60
CA THR A 108 8.42 2.50 -1.52
C THR A 108 8.99 1.34 -2.34
N ALA A 109 8.42 0.15 -2.24
CA ALA A 109 8.96 -1.07 -2.81
C ALA A 109 8.93 -1.10 -4.35
N ASN A 110 9.80 -1.91 -4.96
CA ASN A 110 9.75 -2.25 -6.38
C ASN A 110 9.13 -3.62 -6.63
N SER A 111 9.14 -4.50 -5.60
CA SER A 111 8.68 -5.88 -5.66
C SER A 111 7.14 -6.00 -5.64
N TYR A 112 6.65 -7.19 -6.00
CA TYR A 112 5.24 -7.56 -5.86
C TYR A 112 4.79 -7.55 -4.38
N PHE A 113 5.69 -7.85 -3.44
CA PHE A 113 5.39 -8.00 -2.02
C PHE A 113 5.28 -6.68 -1.25
N PHE A 114 5.55 -5.53 -1.85
CA PHE A 114 5.63 -4.25 -1.13
C PHE A 114 6.70 -4.29 -0.01
N ASN A 115 6.42 -3.63 1.11
CA ASN A 115 7.24 -3.58 2.32
C ASN A 115 6.36 -3.66 3.57
N ILE A 116 6.95 -3.66 4.77
CA ILE A 116 6.21 -3.79 6.03
C ILE A 116 5.13 -2.70 6.20
N ASN A 117 5.35 -1.46 5.74
CA ASN A 117 4.35 -0.39 5.89
C ASN A 117 3.02 -0.70 5.22
N TYR A 118 3.04 -1.38 4.06
CA TYR A 118 1.82 -1.83 3.39
C TYR A 118 0.97 -2.74 4.31
N TYR A 119 1.62 -3.69 4.96
CA TYR A 119 0.96 -4.66 5.86
C TYR A 119 0.48 -4.04 7.19
N LEU A 120 0.91 -2.82 7.50
CA LEU A 120 0.51 -2.07 8.68
C LEU A 120 -0.57 -1.01 8.40
N GLY A 121 -1.03 -0.87 7.13
CA GLY A 121 -1.98 0.18 6.75
C GLY A 121 -1.36 1.57 6.61
N LEU A 122 -0.06 1.63 6.30
CA LEU A 122 0.70 2.89 6.21
C LEU A 122 1.23 3.16 4.79
N GLU A 123 0.82 2.37 3.79
CA GLU A 123 1.23 2.50 2.40
C GLU A 123 0.17 1.91 1.46
N ASP A 124 -0.05 2.54 0.30
CA ASP A 124 -1.03 2.17 -0.75
C ASP A 124 -2.46 1.99 -0.22
N ASP A 125 -2.82 2.85 0.72
CA ASP A 125 -4.11 2.90 1.38
C ASP A 125 -5.04 3.93 0.73
N ALA A 126 -6.36 3.74 0.87
CA ALA A 126 -7.38 4.66 0.37
C ALA A 126 -8.59 4.71 1.32
N ASP A 127 -9.00 5.92 1.69
CA ASP A 127 -10.09 6.20 2.62
C ASP A 127 -11.16 7.11 2.02
N MET A 128 -12.36 7.09 2.62
CA MET A 128 -13.50 7.90 2.22
C MET A 128 -13.39 9.32 2.79
N GLY A 129 -13.16 10.29 1.90
CA GLY A 129 -13.00 11.68 2.33
C GLY A 129 -12.79 12.67 1.23
N ILE A 130 -12.20 13.80 1.60
CA ILE A 130 -11.82 14.89 0.70
C ILE A 130 -10.32 15.13 0.80
N LYS A 131 -9.69 15.30 -0.36
CA LYS A 131 -8.25 15.55 -0.47
C LYS A 131 -8.00 16.70 -1.42
N TYR A 132 -7.21 17.67 -0.96
CA TYR A 132 -6.66 18.74 -1.77
C TYR A 132 -5.20 18.42 -2.12
N LEU A 133 -4.83 18.66 -3.37
CA LEU A 133 -3.50 18.45 -3.92
C LEU A 133 -2.97 19.74 -4.54
N TYR A 134 -1.74 20.06 -4.20
CA TYR A 134 -0.94 21.06 -4.87
C TYR A 134 0.30 20.41 -5.48
N THR A 135 0.49 20.55 -6.79
CA THR A 135 1.64 20.02 -7.53
C THR A 135 2.37 21.15 -8.24
N GLY A 136 3.38 21.69 -7.57
CA GLY A 136 4.23 22.77 -8.12
C GLY A 136 5.50 22.24 -8.77
N LYS A 137 6.36 23.16 -9.22
CA LYS A 137 7.65 22.81 -9.83
C LYS A 137 8.58 22.07 -8.87
N HIS A 138 8.62 22.52 -7.62
CA HIS A 138 9.50 21.98 -6.57
C HIS A 138 8.73 21.39 -5.41
N TRP A 139 7.54 21.87 -5.12
CA TRP A 139 6.74 21.46 -3.99
C TRP A 139 5.56 20.63 -4.43
N ASP A 140 5.37 19.48 -3.75
CA ASP A 140 4.14 18.72 -3.74
C ASP A 140 3.56 18.74 -2.35
N MET A 141 2.28 19.09 -2.24
CA MET A 141 1.57 19.12 -0.97
C MET A 141 0.23 18.42 -1.12
N ALA A 142 -0.15 17.68 -0.09
CA ALA A 142 -1.47 17.10 0.04
C ALA A 142 -2.03 17.38 1.43
N LEU A 143 -3.29 17.79 1.49
CA LEU A 143 -4.06 17.93 2.72
C LEU A 143 -5.34 17.14 2.55
N ALA A 144 -5.64 16.23 3.50
CA ALA A 144 -6.83 15.41 3.42
C ALA A 144 -7.56 15.31 4.75
N PHE A 145 -8.87 15.13 4.65
CA PHE A 145 -9.72 14.72 5.75
C PHE A 145 -10.54 13.52 5.31
N PHE A 146 -10.39 12.42 6.02
CA PHE A 146 -11.13 11.19 5.81
C PHE A 146 -12.17 11.01 6.93
N LYS A 147 -13.40 10.78 6.54
CA LYS A 147 -14.48 10.57 7.50
C LYS A 147 -14.42 9.20 8.14
N ASN A 148 -14.07 8.21 7.35
CA ASN A 148 -13.91 6.80 7.74
C ASN A 148 -13.05 6.08 6.69
N ALA A 149 -12.65 4.86 7.02
CA ALA A 149 -12.03 3.92 6.10
C ALA A 149 -12.94 3.63 4.88
N ASP A 150 -12.47 2.83 3.95
CA ASP A 150 -13.18 2.50 2.70
C ASP A 150 -14.54 1.82 2.93
N VAL A 151 -14.69 0.98 3.96
CA VAL A 151 -15.91 0.25 4.26
C VAL A 151 -16.72 0.93 5.36
N LEU A 152 -17.96 1.33 5.02
CA LEU A 152 -18.89 1.95 5.96
C LEU A 152 -19.67 0.87 6.73
N ASP A 153 -19.07 0.31 7.76
CA ASP A 153 -19.73 -0.64 8.66
C ASP A 153 -19.41 -0.35 10.14
N PHE A 154 -20.34 0.35 10.79
CA PHE A 154 -20.33 0.69 12.21
C PHE A 154 -21.37 -0.09 13.01
N SER A 155 -21.98 -1.12 12.42
CA SER A 155 -22.98 -1.98 13.10
C SER A 155 -22.36 -2.80 14.21
N GLU A 156 -23.19 -3.31 15.14
CA GLU A 156 -22.73 -4.21 16.21
C GLU A 156 -22.19 -5.54 15.64
N GLY A 157 -22.72 -5.98 14.49
CA GLY A 157 -22.26 -7.17 13.75
C GLY A 157 -21.16 -6.90 12.74
N ALA A 158 -20.51 -5.72 12.76
CA ALA A 158 -19.46 -5.36 11.80
C ALA A 158 -18.35 -6.41 11.75
N GLU A 159 -18.01 -6.83 10.53
CA GLU A 159 -16.96 -7.81 10.28
C GLU A 159 -15.59 -7.32 10.78
N PRO A 160 -14.80 -8.19 11.43
CA PRO A 160 -13.44 -7.83 11.86
C PRO A 160 -12.51 -7.49 10.70
N SER A 161 -12.70 -8.15 9.57
CA SER A 161 -11.89 -8.02 8.38
C SER A 161 -12.76 -7.99 7.13
N PRO A 162 -13.26 -6.81 6.75
CA PRO A 162 -14.07 -6.67 5.55
C PRO A 162 -13.25 -6.90 4.28
N ASN A 163 -13.96 -7.12 3.16
CA ASN A 163 -13.35 -7.23 1.83
C ASN A 163 -12.90 -5.85 1.37
N ARG A 164 -11.63 -5.55 1.61
CA ARG A 164 -10.97 -4.29 1.26
C ARG A 164 -9.59 -4.56 0.69
N TYR A 165 -9.09 -3.61 -0.08
CA TYR A 165 -7.78 -3.70 -0.72
C TYR A 165 -6.63 -3.41 0.26
N ALA A 166 -6.68 -2.27 0.94
CA ALA A 166 -5.64 -1.84 1.85
C ALA A 166 -5.85 -2.39 3.28
N TYR A 167 -4.76 -2.49 4.03
CA TYR A 167 -4.84 -2.79 5.45
C TYR A 167 -5.25 -1.55 6.22
N ASP A 168 -6.31 -1.68 7.02
CA ASP A 168 -6.75 -0.67 7.98
C ASP A 168 -6.95 -1.29 9.35
N ILE A 169 -7.05 -0.44 10.37
CA ILE A 169 -7.41 -0.88 11.71
C ILE A 169 -8.81 -1.49 11.67
N GLY A 170 -8.86 -2.78 11.98
CA GLY A 170 -10.04 -3.62 11.90
C GLY A 170 -10.57 -4.09 13.26
N GLY A 171 -11.22 -5.24 13.26
CA GLY A 171 -11.82 -5.79 14.48
C GLY A 171 -12.95 -4.90 15.00
N ARG A 172 -12.92 -4.63 16.30
CA ARG A 172 -13.96 -3.81 16.96
C ARG A 172 -13.63 -2.30 16.94
N ASN A 173 -12.44 -1.92 16.49
CA ASN A 173 -12.03 -0.52 16.34
C ASN A 173 -12.20 -0.09 14.88
N LYS A 174 -12.88 1.02 14.66
CA LYS A 174 -13.15 1.57 13.33
C LYS A 174 -12.54 2.95 13.20
N GLU A 175 -11.80 3.16 12.13
CA GLU A 175 -11.19 4.44 11.81
C GLU A 175 -12.23 5.50 11.50
N THR A 176 -12.03 6.71 11.99
CA THR A 176 -12.92 7.83 11.74
C THR A 176 -12.23 9.19 11.98
N ASN A 177 -12.66 10.22 11.24
CA ASN A 177 -12.20 11.59 11.40
C ASN A 177 -10.66 11.70 11.39
N GLN A 178 -10.04 11.26 10.30
CA GLN A 178 -8.59 11.30 10.11
C GLN A 178 -8.18 12.52 9.29
N GLY A 179 -7.21 13.26 9.79
CA GLY A 179 -6.52 14.34 9.09
C GLY A 179 -5.14 13.91 8.62
N ASN A 180 -4.78 14.24 7.38
CA ASN A 180 -3.48 13.94 6.79
C ASN A 180 -2.86 15.18 6.17
N ILE A 181 -1.54 15.30 6.33
CA ILE A 181 -0.71 16.26 5.60
C ILE A 181 0.52 15.54 5.06
N ARG A 182 0.85 15.80 3.79
CA ARG A 182 2.10 15.40 3.16
C ARG A 182 2.71 16.59 2.46
N VAL A 183 4.00 16.81 2.66
CA VAL A 183 4.79 17.85 1.98
C VAL A 183 6.06 17.21 1.45
N ALA A 184 6.36 17.42 0.19
CA ALA A 184 7.59 16.95 -0.45
C ALA A 184 8.23 18.06 -1.29
N TYR A 185 9.56 18.12 -1.25
CA TYR A 185 10.36 19.04 -2.03
C TYR A 185 11.19 18.30 -3.06
N ARG A 186 11.02 18.64 -4.33
CA ARG A 186 11.73 18.04 -5.46
C ARG A 186 12.81 18.98 -5.96
N TYR A 187 14.00 18.44 -6.17
CA TYR A 187 15.16 19.20 -6.63
C TYR A 187 16.09 18.36 -7.51
N GLY A 188 17.02 19.04 -8.17
CA GLY A 188 17.93 18.43 -9.13
C GLY A 188 17.33 18.26 -10.52
N ASN A 189 18.18 18.23 -11.53
CA ASN A 189 17.80 18.06 -12.94
C ASN A 189 18.17 16.66 -13.45
N LEU A 190 19.46 16.39 -13.61
CA LEU A 190 19.97 15.07 -14.01
C LEU A 190 19.89 14.06 -12.86
N TRP A 191 20.06 14.53 -11.65
CA TRP A 191 19.95 13.80 -10.41
C TRP A 191 18.67 14.23 -9.71
N LYS A 192 17.58 13.56 -10.04
CA LYS A 192 16.26 13.90 -9.50
C LYS A 192 16.15 13.41 -8.07
N GLN A 193 15.77 14.28 -7.17
CA GLN A 193 15.65 14.00 -5.75
C GLN A 193 14.33 14.53 -5.20
N GLU A 194 13.77 13.83 -4.22
CA GLU A 194 12.64 14.27 -3.42
C GLU A 194 12.92 13.98 -1.96
N ALA A 195 12.71 14.96 -1.10
CA ALA A 195 12.69 14.79 0.35
C ALA A 195 11.32 15.27 0.87
N GLY A 196 10.71 14.53 1.78
CA GLY A 196 9.40 14.90 2.28
C GLY A 196 9.09 14.37 3.67
N ALA A 197 8.00 14.90 4.22
CA ALA A 197 7.44 14.51 5.50
C ALA A 197 5.93 14.39 5.42
N SER A 198 5.37 13.53 6.26
CA SER A 198 3.93 13.29 6.33
C SER A 198 3.50 13.08 7.78
N ALA A 199 2.27 13.49 8.07
CA ALA A 199 1.63 13.23 9.36
C ALA A 199 0.19 12.82 9.13
N MET A 200 -0.30 11.91 9.97
CA MET A 200 -1.71 11.55 10.08
C MET A 200 -2.13 11.46 11.53
N LEU A 201 -3.38 11.82 11.80
CA LEU A 201 -4.02 11.73 13.11
C LEU A 201 -5.50 11.43 12.89
N GLY A 202 -6.01 10.36 13.51
CA GLY A 202 -7.40 9.93 13.38
C GLY A 202 -7.98 9.41 14.69
N GLY A 203 -9.31 9.32 14.70
CA GLY A 203 -10.08 8.69 15.77
C GLY A 203 -10.26 7.19 15.53
N LEU A 204 -10.40 6.42 16.60
CA LEU A 204 -10.75 5.01 16.60
C LEU A 204 -11.99 4.77 17.44
N TYR A 205 -13.14 4.60 16.79
CA TYR A 205 -14.39 4.31 17.51
C TYR A 205 -14.49 2.82 17.80
N ASN A 206 -14.53 2.46 19.07
CA ASN A 206 -14.71 1.07 19.48
C ASN A 206 -16.20 0.71 19.56
N LEU A 207 -16.62 -0.32 18.81
CA LEU A 207 -18.02 -0.74 18.68
C LEU A 207 -18.61 -1.34 19.96
N ASP A 208 -17.78 -1.89 20.85
CA ASP A 208 -18.24 -2.52 22.09
C ASP A 208 -18.29 -1.53 23.25
N THR A 209 -17.21 -0.76 23.46
CA THR A 209 -17.12 0.20 24.56
C THR A 209 -17.78 1.53 24.25
N LYS A 210 -18.13 1.81 22.98
CA LYS A 210 -18.66 3.08 22.48
C LYS A 210 -17.76 4.29 22.79
N ARG A 211 -16.44 4.04 22.96
CA ARG A 211 -15.44 5.06 23.32
C ARG A 211 -14.53 5.37 22.13
N MET A 212 -14.10 6.62 22.07
CA MET A 212 -13.18 7.10 21.04
C MET A 212 -11.74 6.89 21.50
N GLY A 213 -10.97 6.12 20.76
CA GLY A 213 -9.51 6.05 20.80
C GLY A 213 -8.89 6.95 19.73
N SER A 214 -7.60 6.76 19.46
CA SER A 214 -6.86 7.51 18.44
C SER A 214 -5.78 6.68 17.79
N HIS A 215 -5.43 7.04 16.58
CA HIS A 215 -4.21 6.58 15.91
C HIS A 215 -3.46 7.78 15.32
N ALA A 216 -2.15 7.67 15.22
CA ALA A 216 -1.29 8.71 14.66
C ALA A 216 -0.07 8.07 14.01
N ALA A 217 0.43 8.67 12.93
CA ALA A 217 1.71 8.32 12.35
C ALA A 217 2.44 9.55 11.80
N LEU A 218 3.77 9.45 11.77
CA LEU A 218 4.68 10.41 11.18
C LEU A 218 5.64 9.67 10.25
N ALA A 219 5.94 10.24 9.08
CA ALA A 219 6.95 9.69 8.19
C ALA A 219 7.86 10.80 7.66
N VAL A 220 9.13 10.46 7.47
CA VAL A 220 10.08 11.23 6.66
C VAL A 220 10.64 10.31 5.57
N HIS A 221 10.82 10.86 4.38
CA HIS A 221 11.26 10.05 3.24
C HIS A 221 12.23 10.78 2.33
N TYR A 222 12.97 9.98 1.58
CA TYR A 222 13.89 10.45 0.55
C TYR A 222 13.83 9.53 -0.66
N LEU A 223 13.72 10.13 -1.86
CA LEU A 223 13.82 9.45 -3.15
C LEU A 223 14.96 10.05 -3.94
N ASN A 224 15.60 9.20 -4.73
CA ASN A 224 16.70 9.59 -5.60
C ASN A 224 16.65 8.78 -6.89
N SER A 225 16.72 9.45 -8.03
CA SER A 225 16.85 8.82 -9.34
C SER A 225 18.00 9.44 -10.12
N TYR A 226 19.00 8.63 -10.45
CA TYR A 226 20.15 9.05 -11.25
C TYR A 226 20.44 8.04 -12.36
N LYS A 227 20.30 8.46 -13.62
CA LYS A 227 20.37 7.56 -14.78
C LYS A 227 19.39 6.39 -14.61
N ASN A 228 19.92 5.18 -14.53
CA ASN A 228 19.16 3.94 -14.40
C ASN A 228 19.00 3.47 -12.94
N TRP A 229 19.56 4.20 -11.98
CA TRP A 229 19.46 3.89 -10.56
C TRP A 229 18.30 4.62 -9.91
N ASP A 230 17.56 3.92 -9.07
CA ASP A 230 16.56 4.48 -8.17
C ASP A 230 16.84 4.00 -6.75
N PHE A 231 16.84 4.96 -5.82
CA PHE A 231 16.92 4.72 -4.39
C PHE A 231 15.76 5.38 -3.69
N LYS A 232 15.16 4.68 -2.74
CA LYS A 232 14.08 5.19 -1.89
C LYS A 232 14.34 4.76 -0.46
N ALA A 233 14.09 5.66 0.50
CA ALA A 233 14.17 5.37 1.93
C ALA A 233 13.06 6.10 2.68
N GLN A 234 12.49 5.45 3.69
CA GLN A 234 11.48 6.04 4.54
C GLN A 234 11.65 5.53 5.98
N TYR A 235 11.55 6.44 6.92
CA TYR A 235 11.33 6.18 8.33
C TYR A 235 9.89 6.53 8.68
N THR A 236 9.22 5.66 9.43
CA THR A 236 7.84 5.87 9.88
C THR A 236 7.72 5.50 11.35
N LEU A 237 7.06 6.35 12.14
CA LEU A 237 6.67 6.09 13.52
C LEU A 237 5.15 6.09 13.59
N TYR A 238 4.55 5.11 14.26
CA TYR A 238 3.10 5.09 14.49
C TYR A 238 2.72 4.70 15.90
N ARG A 239 1.51 5.10 16.30
CA ARG A 239 0.90 4.75 17.58
C ARG A 239 -0.60 4.62 17.45
N ILE A 240 -1.14 3.53 18.00
CA ILE A 240 -2.56 3.19 18.03
C ILE A 240 -3.01 3.08 19.50
N ASN A 241 -4.00 3.87 19.91
CA ASN A 241 -4.55 3.88 21.25
C ASN A 241 -6.02 3.44 21.20
N ALA A 242 -6.25 2.15 21.05
CA ALA A 242 -7.58 1.56 21.06
C ALA A 242 -8.26 1.70 22.44
N ARG A 243 -9.59 1.81 22.45
CA ARG A 243 -10.41 1.84 23.68
C ARG A 243 -11.18 0.54 23.89
N ASN A 244 -10.47 -0.57 23.84
CA ASN A 244 -10.99 -1.92 24.05
C ASN A 244 -11.56 -2.11 25.45
N LYS A 245 -12.28 -3.23 25.70
CA LYS A 245 -12.68 -3.65 27.04
C LYS A 245 -11.45 -3.91 27.92
N ALA A 246 -11.61 -3.80 29.24
CA ALA A 246 -10.50 -3.90 30.17
C ALA A 246 -9.79 -5.29 30.17
N ASN A 247 -10.49 -6.34 29.76
CA ASN A 247 -9.95 -7.70 29.65
C ASN A 247 -9.38 -8.04 28.26
N GLU A 248 -9.38 -7.10 27.33
CA GLU A 248 -8.84 -7.29 25.98
C GLU A 248 -7.43 -6.67 25.85
N LYS A 249 -6.65 -7.20 24.91
CA LYS A 249 -5.31 -6.68 24.62
C LYS A 249 -5.38 -5.25 24.06
N HIS A 250 -4.64 -4.33 24.66
CA HIS A 250 -4.50 -2.96 24.16
C HIS A 250 -3.22 -2.76 23.32
N GLN A 251 -2.26 -3.69 23.47
CA GLN A 251 -0.94 -3.62 22.84
C GLN A 251 -0.91 -4.24 21.44
N SER A 252 -1.97 -4.94 21.05
CA SER A 252 -2.07 -5.67 19.79
C SER A 252 -3.38 -5.36 19.06
N PRO A 253 -3.54 -4.15 18.51
CA PRO A 253 -4.68 -3.84 17.66
C PRO A 253 -4.69 -4.74 16.42
N VAL A 254 -5.88 -4.94 15.85
CA VAL A 254 -6.10 -5.76 14.66
C VAL A 254 -6.10 -4.86 13.44
N VAL A 255 -5.46 -5.31 12.36
CA VAL A 255 -5.62 -4.77 11.01
C VAL A 255 -6.20 -5.84 10.08
N GLY A 256 -6.89 -5.42 9.04
CA GLY A 256 -7.53 -6.34 8.11
C GLY A 256 -7.57 -5.85 6.68
N ALA A 257 -7.41 -6.80 5.74
CA ALA A 257 -7.60 -6.65 4.31
C ALA A 257 -7.85 -8.02 3.67
N TYR A 258 -8.38 -8.07 2.48
CA TYR A 258 -8.60 -9.30 1.70
C TYR A 258 -9.41 -10.39 2.44
N GLY A 259 -10.37 -10.01 3.27
CA GLY A 259 -11.15 -10.93 4.10
C GLY A 259 -10.35 -11.64 5.20
N SER A 260 -9.16 -11.13 5.53
CA SER A 260 -8.26 -11.68 6.55
C SER A 260 -7.80 -10.59 7.51
N SER A 261 -7.42 -10.98 8.73
CA SER A 261 -6.93 -10.05 9.74
C SER A 261 -5.78 -10.67 10.54
N TYR A 262 -5.00 -9.80 11.17
CA TYR A 262 -3.95 -10.17 12.12
C TYR A 262 -3.68 -9.02 13.09
N GLU A 263 -2.98 -9.34 14.18
CA GLU A 263 -2.57 -8.36 15.19
C GLU A 263 -1.28 -7.66 14.77
N ILE A 264 -1.16 -6.36 15.10
CA ILE A 264 0.08 -5.58 14.96
C ILE A 264 0.44 -4.95 16.30
N ALA A 265 1.70 -4.56 16.51
CA ALA A 265 2.09 -3.80 17.69
C ALA A 265 1.38 -2.45 17.73
N SER A 266 0.91 -2.01 18.89
CA SER A 266 0.23 -0.73 19.05
C SER A 266 1.14 0.47 18.86
N LYS A 267 2.45 0.27 18.98
CA LYS A 267 3.48 1.28 18.79
C LYS A 267 4.74 0.65 18.21
N ALA A 268 5.17 1.18 17.07
CA ALA A 268 6.43 0.78 16.45
C ALA A 268 6.98 1.90 15.58
N ASP A 269 8.24 1.75 15.19
CA ASP A 269 8.81 2.44 14.05
C ASP A 269 9.26 1.46 12.97
N THR A 270 9.27 1.93 11.74
CA THR A 270 9.69 1.15 10.58
C THR A 270 10.75 1.90 9.80
N TYR A 271 11.68 1.14 9.25
CA TYR A 271 12.70 1.59 8.32
C TYR A 271 12.54 0.82 7.03
N THR A 272 12.33 1.53 5.92
CA THR A 272 12.23 0.92 4.60
C THR A 272 13.29 1.53 3.69
N ALA A 273 13.93 0.68 2.89
CA ALA A 273 14.89 1.09 1.89
C ALA A 273 14.72 0.23 0.64
N SER A 274 14.84 0.85 -0.52
CA SER A 274 14.69 0.21 -1.81
C SER A 274 15.75 0.73 -2.78
N LEU A 275 16.48 -0.18 -3.42
CA LEU A 275 17.45 0.13 -4.45
C LEU A 275 17.11 -0.65 -5.70
N ALA A 276 17.13 0.03 -6.85
CA ALA A 276 16.87 -0.62 -8.13
C ALA A 276 17.78 -0.09 -9.24
N TYR A 277 18.03 -0.95 -10.22
CA TYR A 277 18.72 -0.61 -11.46
C TYR A 277 17.91 -1.11 -12.65
N THR A 278 17.74 -0.27 -13.67
CA THR A 278 16.98 -0.58 -14.88
C THR A 278 17.94 -0.76 -16.06
N PHE A 279 17.95 -1.98 -16.63
CA PHE A 279 18.61 -2.28 -17.89
C PHE A 279 17.63 -2.04 -19.03
N LEU A 280 17.89 -1.04 -19.87
CA LEU A 280 17.17 -0.85 -21.12
C LEU A 280 17.66 -1.89 -22.10
N VAL A 281 16.77 -2.75 -22.57
CA VAL A 281 17.10 -3.86 -23.49
C VAL A 281 16.68 -3.52 -24.92
N ASP A 282 15.45 -3.05 -25.07
CA ASP A 282 14.84 -2.64 -26.36
C ASP A 282 15.12 -3.67 -27.48
N LYS A 283 14.91 -4.97 -27.17
CA LYS A 283 15.17 -6.07 -28.08
C LYS A 283 13.94 -7.00 -28.18
N GLY A 284 13.36 -7.07 -29.37
CA GLY A 284 12.14 -7.84 -29.62
C GLY A 284 10.96 -7.27 -28.85
N ILE A 285 10.36 -8.08 -27.97
CA ILE A 285 9.23 -7.67 -27.12
C ILE A 285 9.67 -7.18 -25.73
N LEU A 286 10.98 -7.31 -25.41
CA LEU A 286 11.51 -6.97 -24.09
C LEU A 286 11.98 -5.50 -24.07
N ASP A 287 11.24 -4.65 -23.36
CA ASP A 287 11.54 -3.23 -23.24
C ASP A 287 12.70 -3.01 -22.23
N HIS A 288 12.57 -3.55 -21.02
CA HIS A 288 13.59 -3.43 -19.99
C HIS A 288 13.49 -4.52 -18.92
N ILE A 289 14.61 -4.71 -18.21
CA ILE A 289 14.73 -5.52 -17.01
C ILE A 289 15.08 -4.57 -15.86
N ARG A 290 14.33 -4.62 -14.76
CA ARG A 290 14.63 -3.87 -13.54
C ARG A 290 14.97 -4.84 -12.43
N VAL A 291 16.20 -4.81 -11.93
CA VAL A 291 16.64 -5.57 -10.75
C VAL A 291 16.53 -4.70 -9.51
N TYR A 292 16.20 -5.29 -8.36
CA TYR A 292 15.98 -4.53 -7.13
C TYR A 292 16.22 -5.36 -5.87
N ASN A 293 16.44 -4.63 -4.78
CA ASN A 293 16.32 -5.13 -3.42
C ASN A 293 15.47 -4.14 -2.62
N ASP A 294 14.44 -4.65 -1.95
CA ASP A 294 13.57 -3.93 -1.03
C ASP A 294 13.78 -4.51 0.37
N PHE A 295 14.20 -3.68 1.31
CA PHE A 295 14.41 -4.03 2.70
C PHE A 295 13.47 -3.25 3.61
N SER A 296 12.93 -3.89 4.64
CA SER A 296 12.19 -3.23 5.70
C SER A 296 12.40 -3.91 7.05
N PHE A 297 12.42 -3.09 8.07
CA PHE A 297 12.59 -3.45 9.48
C PHE A 297 11.55 -2.72 10.32
N MET A 298 10.95 -3.41 11.29
CA MET A 298 10.00 -2.86 12.25
C MET A 298 10.50 -3.11 13.66
N HIS A 299 10.78 -2.04 14.39
CA HIS A 299 11.10 -2.08 15.81
C HIS A 299 9.83 -1.83 16.64
N LYS A 300 9.54 -2.75 17.56
CA LYS A 300 8.32 -2.76 18.37
C LYS A 300 8.64 -2.30 19.81
N TYR A 301 7.91 -1.30 20.28
CA TYR A 301 8.19 -0.69 21.61
C TYR A 301 7.57 -1.45 22.77
N GLU A 302 6.66 -2.38 22.53
CA GLU A 302 6.02 -3.13 23.61
C GLU A 302 6.98 -4.14 24.23
N LYS A 303 7.03 -4.17 25.56
CA LYS A 303 7.94 -5.07 26.30
C LYS A 303 7.64 -6.53 25.97
N GLY A 304 8.66 -7.27 25.55
CA GLY A 304 8.57 -8.68 25.20
C GLY A 304 8.11 -8.93 23.76
N PHE A 305 7.89 -7.89 22.96
CA PHE A 305 7.64 -8.03 21.54
C PHE A 305 8.95 -8.19 20.77
N ASN A 306 8.93 -9.01 19.73
CA ASN A 306 10.08 -9.32 18.88
C ASN A 306 9.95 -8.63 17.54
N ASP A 307 11.00 -7.99 17.09
CA ASP A 307 11.06 -7.19 15.87
C ASP A 307 10.75 -8.00 14.61
N SER A 308 10.29 -7.31 13.58
CA SER A 308 9.95 -7.90 12.28
C SER A 308 10.89 -7.42 11.19
N TYR A 309 11.21 -8.33 10.26
CA TYR A 309 12.10 -8.06 9.14
C TYR A 309 11.51 -8.60 7.85
N MET A 310 11.77 -7.89 6.77
CA MET A 310 11.43 -8.33 5.42
C MET A 310 12.49 -7.86 4.44
N ASN A 311 12.89 -8.76 3.53
CA ASN A 311 13.78 -8.44 2.43
C ASN A 311 13.30 -9.13 1.16
N VAL A 312 13.18 -8.39 0.09
CA VAL A 312 12.81 -8.93 -1.22
C VAL A 312 13.87 -8.57 -2.24
N THR A 313 14.52 -9.58 -2.79
CA THR A 313 15.43 -9.42 -3.93
C THR A 313 14.74 -9.99 -5.16
N GLY A 314 14.71 -9.22 -6.24
CA GLY A 314 13.99 -9.66 -7.42
C GLY A 314 14.31 -8.88 -8.68
N CYS A 315 13.58 -9.23 -9.71
CA CYS A 315 13.58 -8.47 -10.95
C CYS A 315 12.17 -8.37 -11.55
N SER A 316 11.94 -7.33 -12.31
CA SER A 316 10.76 -7.22 -13.16
C SER A 316 11.13 -7.07 -14.63
N LEU A 317 10.28 -7.64 -15.49
CA LEU A 317 10.42 -7.67 -16.93
C LEU A 317 9.23 -6.94 -17.54
N LYS A 318 9.48 -5.93 -18.38
CA LYS A 318 8.46 -5.25 -19.17
C LYS A 318 8.53 -5.71 -20.60
N MET A 319 7.43 -6.26 -21.12
CA MET A 319 7.32 -6.84 -22.46
C MET A 319 6.02 -6.35 -23.11
N GLY A 320 6.03 -5.15 -23.71
CA GLY A 320 4.81 -4.53 -24.22
C GLY A 320 3.70 -4.47 -23.16
N PRO A 321 2.54 -5.11 -23.33
CA PRO A 321 1.46 -5.13 -22.34
C PRO A 321 1.72 -6.11 -21.19
N VAL A 322 2.73 -6.98 -21.25
CA VAL A 322 3.04 -7.95 -20.20
C VAL A 322 4.04 -7.38 -19.22
N TYR A 323 3.75 -7.56 -17.94
CA TYR A 323 4.65 -7.23 -16.85
C TYR A 323 4.82 -8.43 -15.92
N THR A 324 6.07 -8.79 -15.64
CA THR A 324 6.40 -9.97 -14.83
C THR A 324 7.29 -9.56 -13.68
N TYR A 325 6.95 -10.02 -12.46
CA TYR A 325 7.83 -9.98 -11.28
C TYR A 325 8.40 -11.38 -11.04
N ILE A 326 9.65 -11.45 -10.64
CA ILE A 326 10.32 -12.66 -10.13
C ILE A 326 10.98 -12.26 -8.83
N ASP A 327 10.39 -12.63 -7.70
CA ASP A 327 10.77 -12.18 -6.37
C ASP A 327 11.16 -13.34 -5.48
N TYR A 328 12.29 -13.21 -4.78
CA TYR A 328 12.68 -14.03 -3.66
C TYR A 328 12.51 -13.21 -2.38
N ALA A 329 11.44 -13.49 -1.65
CA ALA A 329 11.03 -12.76 -0.47
C ALA A 329 11.40 -13.52 0.80
N LEU A 330 12.07 -12.84 1.73
CA LEU A 330 12.47 -13.34 3.04
C LEU A 330 11.70 -12.57 4.13
N GLY A 331 11.17 -13.27 5.11
CA GLY A 331 10.50 -12.70 6.28
C GLY A 331 10.91 -13.35 7.58
N LYS A 332 11.02 -12.54 8.63
CA LYS A 332 11.18 -12.98 10.02
C LYS A 332 10.19 -12.20 10.88
N ASN A 333 9.33 -12.90 11.64
CA ASN A 333 8.17 -12.30 12.31
C ASN A 333 7.34 -11.43 11.33
N GLN A 334 7.01 -11.99 10.18
CA GLN A 334 6.26 -11.36 9.11
C GLN A 334 5.05 -12.24 8.74
N ALA A 335 3.82 -11.72 8.88
CA ALA A 335 2.59 -12.53 8.76
C ALA A 335 2.45 -13.26 7.41
N TRP A 336 2.84 -12.63 6.30
CA TRP A 336 2.74 -13.20 4.96
C TRP A 336 3.92 -14.09 4.56
N LEU A 337 5.02 -14.02 5.31
CA LEU A 337 6.27 -14.74 5.03
C LEU A 337 6.72 -15.49 6.29
N GLY A 338 5.90 -16.45 6.75
CA GLY A 338 6.21 -17.25 7.92
C GLY A 338 5.03 -18.08 8.41
N THR A 339 5.23 -18.75 9.54
CA THR A 339 4.27 -19.66 10.16
C THR A 339 3.28 -18.97 11.09
N ASP A 340 3.66 -17.83 11.67
CA ASP A 340 2.82 -17.07 12.59
C ASP A 340 2.04 -16.00 11.83
N TRP A 341 0.81 -16.35 11.41
CA TRP A 341 -0.06 -15.39 10.73
C TRP A 341 -0.55 -14.28 11.63
N ASN A 342 -1.01 -14.62 12.83
CA ASN A 342 -1.74 -13.67 13.68
C ASN A 342 -0.84 -12.75 14.50
N GLY A 343 0.25 -13.29 15.03
CA GLY A 343 1.07 -12.58 16.03
C GLY A 343 2.37 -11.98 15.50
N ALA A 344 2.75 -12.29 14.26
CA ALA A 344 4.06 -11.92 13.73
C ALA A 344 4.37 -10.43 13.79
N PHE A 345 3.42 -9.56 13.44
CA PHE A 345 3.56 -8.11 13.53
C PHE A 345 3.21 -7.53 14.91
N ALA A 346 2.62 -8.33 15.81
CA ALA A 346 2.41 -8.00 17.21
C ALA A 346 3.57 -8.54 18.06
N ALA A 347 3.29 -9.48 18.96
CA ALA A 347 4.32 -10.01 19.89
C ALA A 347 5.50 -10.65 19.14
N GLY A 348 5.24 -11.34 18.04
CA GLY A 348 6.22 -12.12 17.32
C GLY A 348 6.76 -13.29 18.16
N MET A 349 7.55 -14.16 17.56
CA MET A 349 8.18 -15.28 18.24
C MET A 349 9.66 -14.98 18.51
N PRO A 350 10.19 -15.18 19.73
CA PRO A 350 11.63 -15.03 20.00
C PRO A 350 12.48 -15.98 19.15
N SER A 351 11.96 -17.17 18.88
CA SER A 351 12.60 -18.22 18.08
C SER A 351 12.26 -18.16 16.60
N ALA A 352 11.67 -17.04 16.11
CA ALA A 352 11.35 -16.91 14.70
C ALA A 352 12.61 -17.09 13.83
N GLU A 353 12.48 -17.91 12.82
CA GLU A 353 13.49 -18.08 11.77
C GLU A 353 13.12 -17.28 10.53
N TRP A 354 14.08 -17.12 9.63
CA TRP A 354 13.81 -16.57 8.31
C TRP A 354 13.05 -17.60 7.47
N ASN A 355 11.95 -17.18 6.89
CA ASN A 355 11.18 -17.99 5.94
C ASN A 355 11.27 -17.35 4.55
N ALA A 356 11.27 -18.18 3.51
CA ALA A 356 11.47 -17.75 2.14
C ALA A 356 10.29 -18.10 1.23
N ARG A 357 9.96 -17.18 0.33
CA ARG A 357 9.00 -17.42 -0.77
C ARG A 357 9.59 -16.97 -2.10
N LEU A 358 9.62 -17.88 -3.06
CA LEU A 358 9.75 -17.52 -4.47
C LEU A 358 8.36 -17.23 -5.03
N ASN A 359 8.22 -16.05 -5.65
CA ASN A 359 7.00 -15.66 -6.36
C ASN A 359 7.34 -15.29 -7.81
N ILE A 360 6.51 -15.74 -8.74
CA ILE A 360 6.52 -15.26 -10.11
C ILE A 360 5.10 -14.74 -10.40
N ASN A 361 4.97 -13.43 -10.56
CA ASN A 361 3.71 -12.79 -10.92
C ASN A 361 3.76 -12.33 -12.37
N ILE A 362 2.82 -12.77 -13.17
CA ILE A 362 2.71 -12.43 -14.60
C ILE A 362 1.37 -11.75 -14.82
N GLY A 363 1.39 -10.54 -15.39
CA GLY A 363 0.20 -9.78 -15.71
C GLY A 363 0.16 -9.28 -17.15
N TYR A 364 -1.00 -9.37 -17.79
CA TYR A 364 -1.32 -8.67 -19.02
C TYR A 364 -2.16 -7.44 -18.69
N TYR A 365 -1.73 -6.27 -19.17
CA TYR A 365 -2.36 -4.97 -18.92
C TYR A 365 -2.90 -4.40 -20.22
N PHE A 366 -4.14 -3.96 -20.23
CA PHE A 366 -4.85 -3.45 -21.42
C PHE A 366 -5.49 -2.09 -21.16
#